data_9476c828bcb03447e60df36d802f6787
#
_entry.id   9476c828bcb03447e60df36d802f6787
#
_cell.length_a   1.000
_cell.length_b   1.000
_cell.length_c   1.000
_cell.angle_alpha   90.00
_cell.angle_beta   90.00
_cell.angle_gamma   90.00
#
_symmetry.space_group_name_H-M   'P 1'
#
loop_
_entity.id
_entity.type
_entity.pdbx_description
1 polymer ?
#
loop_
_entity_poly.entity_id
_entity_poly.type
_entity_poly.pdbx_seq_one_letter_code
_entity_poly.pdbx_strand_id
1 'polypeptide(L)'
;MRNETRILYRAYVSQIALLNGVDDATVKFSIAPVVEQKLEEKIQESSDFLSMINVVGVPQQQGDKVGVTVTRPLASRTNTAAGNRRTPGDPTDTTDDGGYHCRQTNFDHAIKYAKLDAWRHKPEFQTLLRDVILKQQGRDRIMIGFNGTSIAATTDRAANPLLQDVNEGWLHKIRTHAPERVLDDGALTSGGTKAIYVAAGVEVVDGDATNVDTAQADYANLDALAFDALDLLDPWHRSDTDLVVIVGWKLVKDKYLNLLQAAGDTATEREAAHRILTLPMQLAGKRAIIVPFFPEDAICITSLDNLSIYWQEETRRRQIKDEPALDQIENYESVNEDYVIEEYGRCALLENVVMGKKPA
;
A
#
# COMPACT_ATOMS: atom_id res chain seq x y z
N MET A 1 38.42 -2.66 7.99
CA MET A 1 38.31 -2.89 6.52
C MET A 1 39.69 -3.29 5.96
N ARG A 2 39.79 -4.38 5.18
CA ARG A 2 41.00 -4.84 4.54
C ARG A 2 41.38 -3.90 3.35
N ASN A 3 42.67 -3.86 2.97
CA ASN A 3 43.10 -2.97 1.90
C ASN A 3 42.43 -3.23 0.55
N GLU A 4 42.22 -4.49 0.20
CA GLU A 4 41.50 -4.86 -1.04
C GLU A 4 40.03 -4.37 -1.01
N THR A 5 39.33 -4.53 0.10
CA THR A 5 37.96 -4.02 0.29
C THR A 5 37.92 -2.50 0.22
N ARG A 6 38.96 -1.81 0.72
CA ARG A 6 39.07 -0.35 0.64
C ARG A 6 39.24 0.15 -0.79
N ILE A 7 39.94 -0.59 -1.63
CA ILE A 7 40.07 -0.27 -3.06
C ILE A 7 38.69 -0.37 -3.75
N LEU A 8 37.98 -1.48 -3.50
CA LEU A 8 36.63 -1.68 -4.04
C LEU A 8 35.63 -0.63 -3.55
N TYR A 9 35.71 -0.27 -2.28
CA TYR A 9 34.89 0.80 -1.71
C TYR A 9 35.16 2.17 -2.38
N ARG A 10 36.44 2.53 -2.55
CA ARG A 10 36.77 3.78 -3.24
C ARG A 10 36.29 3.79 -4.68
N ALA A 11 36.44 2.68 -5.40
CA ALA A 11 35.90 2.53 -6.75
C ALA A 11 34.38 2.72 -6.78
N TYR A 12 33.68 2.17 -5.80
CA TYR A 12 32.22 2.34 -5.66
C TYR A 12 31.84 3.81 -5.42
N VAL A 13 32.49 4.49 -4.48
CA VAL A 13 32.26 5.93 -4.20
C VAL A 13 32.56 6.78 -5.43
N SER A 14 33.67 6.52 -6.13
CA SER A 14 34.01 7.23 -7.36
C SER A 14 33.01 7.00 -8.48
N GLN A 15 32.49 5.78 -8.62
CA GLN A 15 31.46 5.47 -9.59
C GLN A 15 30.13 6.22 -9.29
N ILE A 16 29.75 6.32 -8.03
CA ILE A 16 28.56 7.10 -7.62
C ILE A 16 28.78 8.58 -7.91
N ALA A 17 29.93 9.13 -7.59
CA ALA A 17 30.29 10.51 -7.90
C ALA A 17 30.19 10.79 -9.41
N LEU A 18 30.78 9.92 -10.23
CA LEU A 18 30.73 10.02 -11.69
C LEU A 18 29.30 9.98 -12.25
N LEU A 19 28.47 9.03 -11.77
CA LEU A 19 27.10 8.88 -12.24
C LEU A 19 26.24 10.10 -11.92
N ASN A 20 26.53 10.80 -10.83
CA ASN A 20 25.78 11.98 -10.39
C ASN A 20 26.46 13.30 -10.79
N GLY A 21 27.62 13.26 -11.47
CA GLY A 21 28.34 14.46 -11.89
C GLY A 21 28.87 15.30 -10.73
N VAL A 22 29.19 14.68 -9.58
CA VAL A 22 29.72 15.34 -8.39
C VAL A 22 31.17 14.93 -8.18
N ASP A 23 31.95 15.83 -7.59
CA ASP A 23 33.39 15.57 -7.36
C ASP A 23 33.62 14.57 -6.23
N ASP A 24 32.76 14.58 -5.19
CA ASP A 24 32.92 13.76 -4.00
C ASP A 24 31.56 13.32 -3.44
N ALA A 25 31.26 12.00 -3.47
CA ALA A 25 30.06 11.42 -2.91
C ALA A 25 30.11 11.22 -1.39
N THR A 26 31.19 11.54 -0.72
CA THR A 26 31.31 11.55 0.75
C THR A 26 30.71 12.79 1.38
N VAL A 27 30.56 13.86 0.60
CA VAL A 27 29.80 15.05 0.97
C VAL A 27 28.34 14.90 0.52
N LYS A 28 27.39 15.47 1.25
CA LYS A 28 25.96 15.41 0.89
C LYS A 28 25.73 16.08 -0.47
N PHE A 29 25.13 15.36 -1.40
CA PHE A 29 24.79 15.83 -2.74
C PHE A 29 23.35 15.52 -3.12
N SER A 30 22.78 16.24 -4.09
CA SER A 30 21.53 15.93 -4.74
C SER A 30 21.78 14.94 -5.86
N ILE A 31 20.94 13.92 -5.97
CA ILE A 31 21.04 12.93 -7.04
C ILE A 31 20.62 13.58 -8.36
N ALA A 32 21.35 13.28 -9.44
CA ALA A 32 21.01 13.79 -10.76
C ALA A 32 19.64 13.27 -11.22
N PRO A 33 18.76 14.10 -11.83
CA PRO A 33 17.38 13.72 -12.15
C PRO A 33 17.25 12.43 -12.96
N VAL A 34 18.12 12.22 -13.93
CA VAL A 34 18.14 10.98 -14.75
C VAL A 34 18.47 9.73 -13.91
N VAL A 35 19.33 9.89 -12.89
CA VAL A 35 19.69 8.79 -11.98
C VAL A 35 18.55 8.55 -11.00
N GLU A 36 17.91 9.60 -10.54
CA GLU A 36 16.76 9.55 -9.65
C GLU A 36 15.59 8.77 -10.29
N GLN A 37 15.20 9.10 -11.53
CA GLN A 37 14.18 8.38 -12.29
C GLN A 37 14.49 6.88 -12.42
N LYS A 38 15.74 6.54 -12.78
CA LYS A 38 16.17 5.14 -12.88
C LYS A 38 16.15 4.40 -11.55
N LEU A 39 16.41 5.09 -10.43
CA LEU A 39 16.29 4.50 -9.10
C LEU A 39 14.82 4.24 -8.75
N GLU A 40 13.92 5.18 -9.05
CA GLU A 40 12.48 5.01 -8.85
C GLU A 40 11.93 3.84 -9.68
N GLU A 41 12.28 3.75 -10.97
CA GLU A 41 11.93 2.60 -11.81
C GLU A 41 12.41 1.28 -11.19
N LYS A 42 13.64 1.22 -10.69
CA LYS A 42 14.18 0.01 -10.05
C LYS A 42 13.50 -0.33 -8.72
N ILE A 43 13.10 0.66 -7.94
CA ILE A 43 12.32 0.45 -6.71
C ILE A 43 10.93 -0.08 -7.08
N GLN A 44 10.29 0.50 -8.09
CA GLN A 44 8.98 0.06 -8.58
C GLN A 44 9.02 -1.37 -9.12
N GLU A 45 10.01 -1.71 -9.93
CA GLU A 45 10.24 -3.07 -10.45
C GLU A 45 10.60 -4.09 -9.35
N SER A 46 11.00 -3.65 -8.16
CA SER A 46 11.43 -4.54 -7.07
C SER A 46 10.30 -5.32 -6.42
N SER A 47 9.04 -4.96 -6.67
CA SER A 47 7.84 -5.57 -6.12
C SER A 47 6.73 -5.61 -7.17
N ASP A 48 6.06 -6.76 -7.28
CA ASP A 48 4.91 -6.93 -8.18
C ASP A 48 3.78 -5.93 -7.86
N PHE A 49 3.56 -5.63 -6.58
CA PHE A 49 2.55 -4.66 -6.18
C PHE A 49 2.93 -3.24 -6.59
N LEU A 50 4.17 -2.80 -6.35
CA LEU A 50 4.61 -1.45 -6.74
C LEU A 50 4.59 -1.25 -8.26
N SER A 51 4.82 -2.31 -9.03
CA SER A 51 4.73 -2.24 -10.49
C SER A 51 3.31 -2.05 -11.02
N MET A 52 2.30 -2.34 -10.21
CA MET A 52 0.88 -2.23 -10.58
C MET A 52 0.23 -0.91 -10.11
N ILE A 53 0.86 -0.16 -9.22
CA ILE A 53 0.37 1.14 -8.74
C ILE A 53 1.10 2.29 -9.44
N ASN A 54 0.59 3.51 -9.27
CA ASN A 54 1.25 4.69 -9.83
C ASN A 54 2.39 5.17 -8.94
N VAL A 55 3.55 5.45 -9.56
CA VAL A 55 4.68 6.13 -8.91
C VAL A 55 5.00 7.37 -9.75
N VAL A 56 4.68 8.55 -9.23
CA VAL A 56 4.65 9.80 -10.00
C VAL A 56 5.63 10.81 -9.42
N GLY A 57 6.52 11.35 -10.27
CA GLY A 57 7.37 12.48 -9.93
C GLY A 57 6.58 13.79 -10.00
N VAL A 58 6.69 14.62 -8.95
CA VAL A 58 6.04 15.93 -8.88
C VAL A 58 7.06 17.03 -8.62
N PRO A 59 6.97 18.18 -9.30
CA PRO A 59 7.95 19.25 -9.17
C PRO A 59 7.82 20.02 -7.85
N GLN A 60 6.62 20.08 -7.28
CA GLN A 60 6.33 20.86 -6.07
C GLN A 60 6.18 19.95 -4.87
N GLN A 61 6.51 20.46 -3.68
CA GLN A 61 6.35 19.73 -2.42
C GLN A 61 4.89 19.53 -2.05
N GLN A 62 4.04 20.48 -2.41
CA GLN A 62 2.61 20.45 -2.14
C GLN A 62 1.85 20.98 -3.36
N GLY A 63 0.73 20.36 -3.67
CA GLY A 63 -0.11 20.75 -4.81
C GLY A 63 -1.36 19.91 -4.90
N ASP A 64 -2.12 20.14 -5.96
CA ASP A 64 -3.29 19.34 -6.30
C ASP A 64 -2.87 17.99 -6.89
N LYS A 65 -3.76 17.01 -6.84
CA LYS A 65 -3.52 15.67 -7.40
C LYS A 65 -3.25 15.75 -8.90
N VAL A 66 -2.35 14.92 -9.39
CA VAL A 66 -1.97 14.85 -10.81
C VAL A 66 -3.01 14.08 -11.63
N GLY A 67 -3.76 13.18 -11.01
CA GLY A 67 -4.84 12.43 -11.62
C GLY A 67 -6.02 13.34 -12.01
N VAL A 68 -6.48 13.22 -13.25
CA VAL A 68 -7.65 13.96 -13.73
C VAL A 68 -8.87 13.05 -13.60
N THR A 69 -9.67 13.26 -12.58
CA THR A 69 -10.96 12.57 -12.38
C THR A 69 -12.10 13.58 -12.48
N VAL A 70 -13.26 13.11 -12.94
CA VAL A 70 -14.49 13.92 -13.02
C VAL A 70 -15.37 13.55 -11.85
N THR A 71 -15.40 14.39 -10.84
CA THR A 71 -16.10 14.12 -9.57
C THR A 71 -17.55 14.59 -9.55
N ARG A 72 -17.96 15.43 -10.51
CA ARG A 72 -19.31 16.06 -10.52
C ARG A 72 -20.03 15.89 -11.85
N PRO A 73 -21.38 15.77 -11.85
CA PRO A 73 -22.17 15.76 -13.08
C PRO A 73 -22.04 17.05 -13.87
N LEU A 74 -21.87 16.94 -15.18
CA LEU A 74 -21.81 18.08 -16.11
C LEU A 74 -23.19 18.51 -16.62
N ALA A 75 -24.13 17.57 -16.68
CA ALA A 75 -25.44 17.81 -17.29
C ALA A 75 -26.28 18.75 -16.42
N SER A 76 -26.71 19.85 -17.00
CA SER A 76 -27.63 20.79 -16.36
C SER A 76 -28.58 21.43 -17.41
N ARG A 77 -29.70 21.94 -16.95
CA ARG A 77 -30.65 22.68 -17.79
C ARG A 77 -30.97 24.02 -17.13
N THR A 78 -30.74 25.11 -17.85
CA THR A 78 -31.07 26.46 -17.40
C THR A 78 -32.03 27.10 -18.38
N ASN A 79 -33.16 27.64 -17.91
CA ASN A 79 -34.06 28.42 -18.72
C ASN A 79 -33.51 29.85 -18.88
N THR A 80 -32.80 30.08 -19.97
CA THR A 80 -32.20 31.39 -20.28
C THR A 80 -33.23 32.43 -20.74
N ALA A 81 -34.44 32.01 -21.19
CA ALA A 81 -35.52 32.92 -21.57
C ALA A 81 -36.08 33.72 -20.36
N ALA A 82 -35.90 33.22 -19.13
CA ALA A 82 -36.29 33.93 -17.91
C ALA A 82 -35.19 34.91 -17.40
N GLY A 83 -34.17 35.21 -18.19
CA GLY A 83 -33.07 36.09 -17.79
C GLY A 83 -31.97 35.45 -16.95
N ASN A 84 -32.08 34.14 -16.66
CA ASN A 84 -31.05 33.41 -15.89
C ASN A 84 -29.83 33.14 -16.76
N ARG A 85 -28.64 33.23 -16.16
CA ARG A 85 -27.36 32.94 -16.80
C ARG A 85 -26.93 31.49 -16.51
N ARG A 86 -26.35 30.80 -17.50
CA ARG A 86 -25.68 29.54 -17.33
C ARG A 86 -24.39 29.76 -16.52
N THR A 87 -24.20 29.01 -15.43
CA THR A 87 -22.99 29.04 -14.61
C THR A 87 -22.29 27.68 -14.77
N PRO A 88 -21.27 27.57 -15.63
CA PRO A 88 -20.46 26.36 -15.72
C PRO A 88 -19.61 26.20 -14.44
N GLY A 89 -19.55 25.00 -13.94
CA GLY A 89 -18.64 24.61 -12.87
C GLY A 89 -17.46 23.81 -13.43
N ASP A 90 -16.39 23.73 -12.67
CA ASP A 90 -15.26 22.87 -13.00
C ASP A 90 -15.55 21.45 -12.50
N PRO A 91 -15.67 20.45 -13.36
CA PRO A 91 -15.89 19.07 -12.96
C PRO A 91 -14.61 18.34 -12.54
N THR A 92 -13.45 18.94 -12.82
CA THR A 92 -12.12 18.37 -12.53
C THR A 92 -11.50 18.97 -11.27
N ASP A 93 -12.27 19.74 -10.49
CA ASP A 93 -11.81 20.33 -9.25
C ASP A 93 -11.61 19.24 -8.18
N THR A 94 -10.35 18.90 -7.94
CA THR A 94 -9.90 17.93 -6.93
C THR A 94 -9.36 18.60 -5.67
N THR A 95 -9.49 19.92 -5.55
CA THR A 95 -8.96 20.72 -4.42
C THR A 95 -9.62 20.35 -3.10
N ASP A 96 -10.90 19.95 -3.14
CA ASP A 96 -11.66 19.54 -1.95
C ASP A 96 -11.16 18.20 -1.35
N ASP A 97 -10.40 17.40 -2.11
CA ASP A 97 -9.89 16.09 -1.70
C ASP A 97 -8.51 16.15 -1.01
N GLY A 98 -8.02 17.34 -0.65
CA GLY A 98 -6.83 17.53 0.18
C GLY A 98 -5.49 17.53 -0.55
N GLY A 99 -5.44 17.34 -1.87
CA GLY A 99 -4.20 17.40 -2.66
C GLY A 99 -3.13 16.40 -2.21
N TYR A 100 -1.85 16.75 -2.41
CA TYR A 100 -0.70 15.98 -1.90
C TYR A 100 0.28 16.88 -1.15
N HIS A 101 1.05 16.31 -0.21
CA HIS A 101 2.10 17.00 0.51
C HIS A 101 3.30 16.07 0.78
N CYS A 102 4.30 16.11 -0.09
CA CYS A 102 5.49 15.27 0.04
C CYS A 102 6.29 15.62 1.31
N ARG A 103 6.48 14.62 2.16
CA ARG A 103 7.23 14.71 3.42
C ARG A 103 8.55 13.99 3.30
N GLN A 104 9.58 14.52 3.96
CA GLN A 104 10.89 13.91 3.92
C GLN A 104 10.89 12.55 4.62
N THR A 105 11.27 11.51 3.89
CA THR A 105 11.51 10.16 4.39
C THR A 105 12.99 9.83 4.25
N ASN A 106 13.58 9.25 5.30
CA ASN A 106 14.99 8.88 5.33
C ASN A 106 15.15 7.36 5.18
N PHE A 107 16.00 6.93 4.25
CA PHE A 107 16.33 5.52 3.99
C PHE A 107 17.79 5.22 4.36
N ASP A 108 18.16 5.56 5.58
CA ASP A 108 19.51 5.45 6.08
C ASP A 108 19.88 4.01 6.41
N HIS A 109 21.10 3.61 6.03
CA HIS A 109 21.60 2.28 6.35
C HIS A 109 23.11 2.28 6.60
N ALA A 110 23.58 1.34 7.43
CA ALA A 110 24.98 1.15 7.73
C ALA A 110 25.43 -0.29 7.48
N ILE A 111 26.64 -0.46 6.99
CA ILE A 111 27.23 -1.75 6.67
C ILE A 111 28.57 -1.89 7.40
N LYS A 112 28.67 -2.90 8.27
CA LYS A 112 29.89 -3.20 9.02
C LYS A 112 31.04 -3.65 8.09
N TYR A 113 32.27 -3.25 8.41
CA TYR A 113 33.47 -3.66 7.66
C TYR A 113 33.64 -5.18 7.56
N ALA A 114 33.32 -5.92 8.62
CA ALA A 114 33.40 -7.38 8.62
C ALA A 114 32.52 -8.01 7.53
N LYS A 115 31.31 -7.45 7.31
CA LYS A 115 30.40 -7.90 6.26
C LYS A 115 30.93 -7.59 4.86
N LEU A 116 31.50 -6.40 4.68
CA LEU A 116 32.14 -6.00 3.43
C LEU A 116 33.35 -6.88 3.11
N ASP A 117 34.19 -7.16 4.10
CA ASP A 117 35.36 -8.03 3.95
C ASP A 117 34.99 -9.48 3.62
N ALA A 118 33.88 -10.00 4.18
CA ALA A 118 33.37 -11.33 3.85
C ALA A 118 32.89 -11.44 2.40
N TRP A 119 32.35 -10.38 1.83
CA TRP A 119 31.74 -10.37 0.49
C TRP A 119 32.69 -9.93 -0.62
N ARG A 120 33.92 -9.51 -0.31
CA ARG A 120 34.89 -8.99 -1.27
C ARG A 120 35.20 -9.92 -2.45
N HIS A 121 35.02 -11.24 -2.28
CA HIS A 121 35.29 -12.24 -3.31
C HIS A 121 34.18 -12.37 -4.37
N LYS A 122 33.04 -11.70 -4.16
CA LYS A 122 31.94 -11.71 -5.12
C LYS A 122 32.12 -10.56 -6.12
N PRO A 123 32.30 -10.83 -7.41
CA PRO A 123 32.51 -9.77 -8.41
C PRO A 123 31.30 -8.83 -8.54
N GLU A 124 30.08 -9.33 -8.25
CA GLU A 124 28.82 -8.59 -8.34
C GLU A 124 28.40 -7.96 -7.00
N PHE A 125 29.30 -7.90 -6.02
CA PHE A 125 28.98 -7.44 -4.67
C PHE A 125 28.27 -6.08 -4.63
N GLN A 126 28.71 -5.11 -5.41
CA GLN A 126 28.15 -3.75 -5.44
C GLN A 126 26.73 -3.76 -5.99
N THR A 127 26.47 -4.53 -7.02
CA THR A 127 25.14 -4.67 -7.64
C THR A 127 24.17 -5.38 -6.69
N LEU A 128 24.60 -6.50 -6.09
CA LEU A 128 23.81 -7.23 -5.11
C LEU A 128 23.41 -6.38 -3.91
N LEU A 129 24.37 -5.57 -3.39
CA LEU A 129 24.09 -4.69 -2.26
C LEU A 129 23.06 -3.64 -2.63
N ARG A 130 23.22 -2.98 -3.78
CA ARG A 130 22.26 -2.00 -4.29
C ARG A 130 20.86 -2.61 -4.41
N ASP A 131 20.75 -3.77 -5.07
CA ASP A 131 19.47 -4.39 -5.37
C ASP A 131 18.73 -4.84 -4.09
N VAL A 132 19.46 -5.32 -3.07
CA VAL A 132 18.88 -5.65 -1.75
C VAL A 132 18.35 -4.39 -1.05
N ILE A 133 19.05 -3.27 -1.14
CA ILE A 133 18.63 -2.00 -0.53
C ILE A 133 17.40 -1.45 -1.24
N LEU A 134 17.39 -1.41 -2.58
CA LEU A 134 16.24 -0.95 -3.36
C LEU A 134 15.00 -1.80 -3.10
N LYS A 135 15.19 -3.13 -3.00
CA LYS A 135 14.09 -4.04 -2.63
C LYS A 135 13.54 -3.77 -1.23
N GLN A 136 14.41 -3.39 -0.28
CA GLN A 136 13.96 -3.03 1.06
C GLN A 136 13.24 -1.67 1.07
N GLN A 137 13.73 -0.68 0.34
CA GLN A 137 13.01 0.60 0.17
C GLN A 137 11.61 0.39 -0.42
N GLY A 138 11.47 -0.48 -1.42
CA GLY A 138 10.16 -0.86 -1.96
C GLY A 138 9.23 -1.49 -0.91
N ARG A 139 9.76 -2.38 -0.05
CA ARG A 139 8.98 -2.96 1.05
C ARG A 139 8.59 -1.93 2.10
N ASP A 140 9.48 -1.02 2.44
CA ASP A 140 9.21 0.04 3.42
C ASP A 140 8.11 0.98 2.89
N ARG A 141 8.10 1.30 1.60
CA ARG A 141 7.02 2.08 0.97
C ARG A 141 5.67 1.36 1.03
N ILE A 142 5.62 0.05 0.76
CA ILE A 142 4.38 -0.72 0.90
C ILE A 142 3.92 -0.71 2.37
N MET A 143 4.84 -0.87 3.30
CA MET A 143 4.56 -0.89 4.74
C MET A 143 3.98 0.45 5.20
N ILE A 144 4.60 1.57 4.83
CA ILE A 144 4.11 2.92 5.14
C ILE A 144 2.76 3.17 4.47
N GLY A 145 2.62 2.81 3.20
CA GLY A 145 1.40 3.02 2.42
C GLY A 145 0.15 2.40 3.05
N PHE A 146 0.28 1.21 3.64
CA PHE A 146 -0.86 0.56 4.29
C PHE A 146 -0.97 0.83 5.79
N ASN A 147 0.14 1.06 6.50
CA ASN A 147 0.13 1.15 7.96
C ASN A 147 0.44 2.54 8.49
N GLY A 148 0.89 3.48 7.67
CA GLY A 148 1.21 4.83 8.09
C GLY A 148 0.00 5.57 8.64
N THR A 149 0.13 6.18 9.82
CA THR A 149 -0.97 6.89 10.51
C THR A 149 -0.61 8.29 10.94
N SER A 150 0.67 8.62 10.98
CA SER A 150 1.14 9.93 11.45
C SER A 150 2.52 10.28 10.92
N ILE A 151 2.90 11.55 11.08
CA ILE A 151 4.20 12.08 10.69
C ILE A 151 4.91 12.56 11.97
N ALA A 152 5.77 11.70 12.53
CA ALA A 152 6.53 12.05 13.72
C ALA A 152 7.80 12.86 13.36
N ALA A 153 8.17 13.81 14.18
CA ALA A 153 9.42 14.55 14.02
C ALA A 153 10.67 13.63 14.18
N THR A 154 10.53 12.60 14.99
CA THR A 154 11.51 11.50 15.16
C THR A 154 10.75 10.21 15.27
N THR A 155 11.05 9.24 14.41
CA THR A 155 10.36 7.96 14.35
C THR A 155 10.89 6.97 15.39
N ASP A 156 10.01 6.16 15.97
CA ASP A 156 10.34 5.10 16.92
C ASP A 156 9.94 3.73 16.35
N ARG A 157 10.92 3.02 15.81
CA ARG A 157 10.73 1.67 15.24
C ARG A 157 10.37 0.59 16.27
N ALA A 158 10.65 0.82 17.56
CA ALA A 158 10.31 -0.13 18.60
C ALA A 158 8.82 -0.04 18.94
N ALA A 159 8.27 1.17 19.01
CA ALA A 159 6.85 1.41 19.20
C ALA A 159 6.05 1.18 17.91
N ASN A 160 6.64 1.50 16.74
CA ASN A 160 5.98 1.48 15.43
C ASN A 160 6.71 0.53 14.46
N PRO A 161 6.64 -0.79 14.64
CA PRO A 161 7.40 -1.78 13.86
C PRO A 161 6.96 -1.85 12.37
N LEU A 162 5.75 -1.37 12.06
CA LEU A 162 5.22 -1.27 10.70
C LEU A 162 5.34 0.15 10.12
N LEU A 163 6.25 0.99 10.64
CA LEU A 163 6.53 2.34 10.18
C LEU A 163 5.29 3.27 10.21
N GLN A 164 4.44 3.10 11.24
CA GLN A 164 3.19 3.83 11.37
C GLN A 164 3.36 5.33 11.57
N ASP A 165 4.53 5.76 12.02
CA ASP A 165 4.88 7.14 12.40
C ASP A 165 5.76 7.88 11.37
N VAL A 166 6.00 7.27 10.19
CA VAL A 166 6.86 7.86 9.15
C VAL A 166 6.09 8.80 8.24
N ASN A 167 4.93 8.37 7.74
CA ASN A 167 4.06 9.17 6.88
C ASN A 167 2.62 8.67 6.96
N GLU A 168 1.67 9.49 6.51
CA GLU A 168 0.26 9.10 6.39
C GLU A 168 0.05 8.24 5.15
N GLY A 169 -0.38 6.99 5.34
CA GLY A 169 -0.61 6.02 4.27
C GLY A 169 -2.03 6.07 3.70
N TRP A 170 -2.26 5.25 2.68
CA TRP A 170 -3.55 5.18 1.96
C TRP A 170 -4.73 4.88 2.87
N LEU A 171 -4.63 3.86 3.74
CA LEU A 171 -5.75 3.50 4.62
C LEU A 171 -6.07 4.59 5.65
N HIS A 172 -5.05 5.29 6.15
CA HIS A 172 -5.25 6.42 7.05
C HIS A 172 -5.98 7.56 6.33
N LYS A 173 -5.60 7.86 5.11
CA LYS A 173 -6.25 8.89 4.29
C LYS A 173 -7.71 8.55 3.96
N ILE A 174 -8.03 7.28 3.67
CA ILE A 174 -9.43 6.84 3.50
C ILE A 174 -10.23 7.10 4.79
N ARG A 175 -9.71 6.70 5.95
CA ARG A 175 -10.39 6.93 7.24
C ARG A 175 -10.63 8.39 7.55
N THR A 176 -9.71 9.26 7.13
CA THR A 176 -9.72 10.69 7.47
C THR A 176 -10.55 11.51 6.49
N HIS A 177 -10.42 11.24 5.19
CA HIS A 177 -11.03 12.06 4.13
C HIS A 177 -12.33 11.48 3.57
N ALA A 178 -12.55 10.16 3.74
CA ALA A 178 -13.75 9.48 3.25
C ALA A 178 -14.28 8.46 4.29
N PRO A 179 -14.62 8.88 5.51
CA PRO A 179 -15.09 7.97 6.56
C PRO A 179 -16.39 7.25 6.22
N GLU A 180 -17.21 7.80 5.33
CA GLU A 180 -18.43 7.18 4.82
C GLU A 180 -18.17 5.94 3.94
N ARG A 181 -16.92 5.75 3.52
CA ARG A 181 -16.46 4.60 2.72
C ARG A 181 -15.74 3.54 3.56
N VAL A 182 -15.79 3.70 4.88
CA VAL A 182 -15.18 2.78 5.84
C VAL A 182 -16.28 2.02 6.56
N LEU A 183 -16.25 0.70 6.48
CA LEU A 183 -17.08 -0.20 7.28
C LEU A 183 -16.16 -0.85 8.32
N ASP A 184 -16.22 -0.39 9.56
CA ASP A 184 -15.34 -0.85 10.64
C ASP A 184 -16.10 -1.51 11.80
N ASP A 185 -17.45 -1.60 11.71
CA ASP A 185 -18.31 -2.16 12.74
C ASP A 185 -19.49 -2.93 12.14
N GLY A 186 -19.86 -4.04 12.76
CA GLY A 186 -21.01 -4.85 12.41
C GLY A 186 -22.24 -4.57 13.28
N ALA A 187 -23.39 -5.04 12.85
CA ALA A 187 -24.66 -4.87 13.59
C ALA A 187 -24.66 -5.58 14.96
N LEU A 188 -23.81 -6.59 15.12
CA LEU A 188 -23.74 -7.40 16.35
C LEU A 188 -22.89 -6.77 17.44
N THR A 189 -22.06 -5.79 17.13
CA THR A 189 -21.19 -5.16 18.13
C THR A 189 -21.93 -4.07 18.90
N SER A 190 -21.81 -4.11 20.20
CA SER A 190 -22.31 -3.09 21.11
C SER A 190 -21.29 -2.86 22.21
N GLY A 191 -21.05 -1.60 22.59
CA GLY A 191 -20.24 -1.31 23.75
C GLY A 191 -18.75 -1.01 23.51
N GLY A 192 -18.39 -0.51 22.33
CA GLY A 192 -17.09 0.14 22.11
C GLY A 192 -16.01 -0.72 21.49
N THR A 193 -16.21 -2.01 21.30
CA THR A 193 -15.30 -2.87 20.53
C THR A 193 -15.90 -3.07 19.15
N LYS A 194 -15.34 -2.41 18.14
CA LYS A 194 -15.76 -2.55 16.75
C LYS A 194 -15.30 -3.88 16.18
N ALA A 195 -16.20 -4.65 15.57
CA ALA A 195 -15.86 -5.88 14.85
C ALA A 195 -16.98 -6.24 13.86
N ILE A 196 -16.59 -6.83 12.73
CA ILE A 196 -17.50 -7.39 11.73
C ILE A 196 -17.32 -8.91 11.77
N TYR A 197 -18.33 -9.63 12.24
CA TYR A 197 -18.26 -11.08 12.34
C TYR A 197 -18.71 -11.73 11.04
N VAL A 198 -17.84 -12.54 10.45
CA VAL A 198 -18.11 -13.29 9.22
C VAL A 198 -18.05 -14.77 9.52
N ALA A 199 -19.15 -15.47 9.26
CA ALA A 199 -19.21 -16.90 9.49
C ALA A 199 -18.20 -17.69 8.67
N ALA A 200 -17.55 -18.63 9.29
CA ALA A 200 -16.52 -19.48 8.66
C ALA A 200 -17.09 -20.69 7.89
N GLY A 201 -18.26 -20.53 7.30
CA GLY A 201 -18.74 -21.40 6.22
C GLY A 201 -19.54 -22.64 6.58
N VAL A 202 -19.65 -23.14 7.81
CA VAL A 202 -20.41 -24.36 8.14
C VAL A 202 -21.35 -24.22 9.35
N GLU A 203 -21.18 -23.18 10.16
CA GLU A 203 -21.86 -23.12 11.46
C GLU A 203 -22.97 -22.08 11.60
N VAL A 204 -23.36 -21.37 10.56
CA VAL A 204 -24.32 -20.24 10.66
C VAL A 204 -25.74 -20.61 10.30
N VAL A 205 -25.95 -21.75 9.71
CA VAL A 205 -27.28 -22.26 9.43
C VAL A 205 -27.52 -23.45 10.36
N ASP A 206 -27.96 -23.17 11.56
CA ASP A 206 -28.82 -24.14 12.21
C ASP A 206 -30.02 -24.32 11.25
N GLY A 207 -30.26 -25.54 10.79
CA GLY A 207 -31.11 -25.86 9.64
C GLY A 207 -32.59 -25.50 9.77
N ASP A 208 -32.93 -24.53 10.59
CA ASP A 208 -34.25 -23.94 10.74
C ASP A 208 -34.21 -22.50 10.19
N ALA A 209 -34.73 -22.36 8.97
CA ALA A 209 -34.86 -21.06 8.30
C ALA A 209 -35.74 -20.03 9.06
N THR A 210 -36.39 -20.45 10.15
CA THR A 210 -37.19 -19.60 11.03
C THR A 210 -36.43 -19.13 12.28
N ASN A 211 -35.31 -19.77 12.62
CA ASN A 211 -34.39 -19.38 13.69
C ASN A 211 -33.00 -19.15 13.13
N VAL A 212 -32.87 -18.26 12.16
CA VAL A 212 -31.58 -17.67 11.85
C VAL A 212 -31.18 -16.97 13.13
N ASP A 213 -30.30 -17.61 13.89
CA ASP A 213 -29.64 -16.97 15.02
C ASP A 213 -28.69 -15.94 14.44
N THR A 214 -29.30 -14.87 13.91
CA THR A 214 -28.63 -13.66 13.40
C THR A 214 -27.74 -13.02 14.48
N ALA A 215 -27.81 -13.56 15.69
CA ALA A 215 -27.04 -13.15 16.84
C ALA A 215 -25.55 -13.61 16.80
N GLN A 216 -25.10 -14.38 15.81
CA GLN A 216 -23.75 -14.95 15.85
C GLN A 216 -22.76 -14.40 14.82
N ALA A 217 -23.22 -13.97 13.65
CA ALA A 217 -22.36 -13.34 12.63
C ALA A 217 -23.15 -12.31 11.81
N ASP A 218 -22.49 -11.23 11.38
CA ASP A 218 -23.07 -10.19 10.56
C ASP A 218 -23.24 -10.66 9.10
N TYR A 219 -22.31 -11.47 8.62
CA TYR A 219 -22.30 -11.98 7.25
C TYR A 219 -22.09 -13.49 7.20
N ALA A 220 -22.78 -14.14 6.27
CA ALA A 220 -22.68 -15.59 6.09
C ALA A 220 -21.33 -16.06 5.54
N ASN A 221 -20.65 -15.24 4.77
CA ASN A 221 -19.34 -15.53 4.21
C ASN A 221 -18.60 -14.23 3.79
N LEU A 222 -17.31 -14.36 3.50
CA LEU A 222 -16.48 -13.23 3.12
C LEU A 222 -16.87 -12.61 1.77
N ASP A 223 -17.46 -13.40 0.85
CA ASP A 223 -17.97 -12.89 -0.43
C ASP A 223 -19.18 -11.99 -0.24
N ALA A 224 -20.08 -12.32 0.70
CA ALA A 224 -21.24 -11.49 1.01
C ALA A 224 -20.81 -10.15 1.62
N LEU A 225 -19.85 -10.16 2.56
CA LEU A 225 -19.27 -8.94 3.12
C LEU A 225 -18.62 -8.07 2.02
N ALA A 226 -17.81 -8.67 1.17
CA ALA A 226 -17.14 -7.93 0.09
C ALA A 226 -18.13 -7.41 -0.97
N PHE A 227 -19.25 -8.13 -1.20
CA PHE A 227 -20.29 -7.69 -2.13
C PHE A 227 -21.07 -6.50 -1.57
N ASP A 228 -21.42 -6.53 -0.28
CA ASP A 228 -22.07 -5.41 0.41
C ASP A 228 -21.17 -4.16 0.41
N ALA A 229 -19.87 -4.34 0.59
CA ALA A 229 -18.89 -3.25 0.53
C ALA A 229 -18.81 -2.54 -0.83
N LEU A 230 -19.25 -3.16 -1.93
CA LEU A 230 -19.35 -2.47 -3.21
C LEU A 230 -20.36 -1.31 -3.18
N ASP A 231 -21.32 -1.33 -2.26
CA ASP A 231 -22.26 -0.24 -2.08
C ASP A 231 -21.65 1.02 -1.48
N LEU A 232 -20.49 0.91 -0.86
CA LEU A 232 -19.69 2.05 -0.39
C LEU A 232 -19.03 2.82 -1.53
N LEU A 233 -18.88 2.20 -2.72
CA LEU A 233 -18.36 2.85 -3.92
C LEU A 233 -19.41 3.74 -4.56
N ASP A 234 -18.95 4.76 -5.26
CA ASP A 234 -19.86 5.55 -6.10
C ASP A 234 -20.54 4.66 -7.16
N PRO A 235 -21.81 4.92 -7.47
CA PRO A 235 -22.61 4.05 -8.34
C PRO A 235 -21.98 3.73 -9.70
N TRP A 236 -21.24 4.67 -10.27
CA TRP A 236 -20.58 4.50 -11.56
C TRP A 236 -19.30 3.64 -11.48
N HIS A 237 -18.69 3.47 -10.29
CA HIS A 237 -17.51 2.64 -10.10
C HIS A 237 -17.82 1.19 -9.71
N ARG A 238 -19.02 0.89 -9.23
CA ARG A 238 -19.38 -0.47 -8.77
C ARG A 238 -19.20 -1.56 -9.84
N SER A 239 -19.39 -1.19 -11.11
CA SER A 239 -19.28 -2.11 -12.24
C SER A 239 -17.91 -2.11 -12.91
N ASP A 240 -16.95 -1.28 -12.47
CA ASP A 240 -15.63 -1.19 -13.07
C ASP A 240 -14.93 -2.56 -13.06
N THR A 241 -14.37 -2.92 -14.22
CA THR A 241 -13.68 -4.21 -14.40
C THR A 241 -12.31 -4.23 -13.72
N ASP A 242 -11.72 -3.06 -13.50
CA ASP A 242 -10.37 -2.88 -12.97
C ASP A 242 -10.34 -2.87 -11.43
N LEU A 243 -11.52 -2.97 -10.79
CA LEU A 243 -11.60 -3.11 -9.35
C LEU A 243 -10.94 -4.41 -8.89
N VAL A 244 -10.11 -4.25 -7.86
CA VAL A 244 -9.38 -5.32 -7.20
C VAL A 244 -9.73 -5.30 -5.71
N VAL A 245 -9.82 -6.47 -5.11
CA VAL A 245 -10.01 -6.64 -3.67
C VAL A 245 -8.65 -6.97 -3.04
N ILE A 246 -8.07 -6.04 -2.31
CA ILE A 246 -6.88 -6.28 -1.49
C ILE A 246 -7.36 -6.87 -0.17
N VAL A 247 -6.89 -8.06 0.19
CA VAL A 247 -7.41 -8.79 1.36
C VAL A 247 -6.29 -9.22 2.30
N GLY A 248 -6.55 -9.15 3.60
CA GLY A 248 -5.65 -9.60 4.63
C GLY A 248 -5.39 -11.11 4.56
N TRP A 249 -4.14 -11.52 4.74
CA TRP A 249 -3.73 -12.93 4.65
C TRP A 249 -4.51 -13.85 5.59
N LYS A 250 -4.81 -13.39 6.80
CA LYS A 250 -5.56 -14.16 7.79
C LYS A 250 -6.96 -14.52 7.30
N LEU A 251 -7.68 -13.57 6.71
CA LEU A 251 -9.03 -13.79 6.19
C LEU A 251 -9.05 -14.82 5.05
N VAL A 252 -8.08 -14.73 4.15
CA VAL A 252 -7.92 -15.69 3.06
C VAL A 252 -7.57 -17.06 3.58
N LYS A 253 -6.60 -17.14 4.49
CA LYS A 253 -6.20 -18.40 5.12
C LYS A 253 -7.39 -19.09 5.80
N ASP A 254 -8.16 -18.36 6.57
CA ASP A 254 -9.30 -18.92 7.28
C ASP A 254 -10.39 -19.40 6.31
N LYS A 255 -10.67 -18.64 5.24
CA LYS A 255 -11.61 -19.07 4.17
C LYS A 255 -11.18 -20.40 3.52
N TYR A 256 -9.92 -20.49 3.07
CA TYR A 256 -9.44 -21.67 2.36
C TYR A 256 -9.13 -22.86 3.28
N LEU A 257 -8.70 -22.63 4.51
CA LEU A 257 -8.46 -23.69 5.48
C LEU A 257 -9.75 -24.43 5.80
N ASN A 258 -10.85 -23.70 6.01
CA ASN A 258 -12.16 -24.28 6.25
C ASN A 258 -12.64 -25.11 5.05
N LEU A 259 -12.44 -24.63 3.82
CA LEU A 259 -12.77 -25.37 2.61
C LEU A 259 -11.96 -26.68 2.50
N LEU A 260 -10.66 -26.64 2.81
CA LEU A 260 -9.80 -27.83 2.78
C LEU A 260 -10.14 -28.84 3.87
N GLN A 261 -10.52 -28.37 5.07
CA GLN A 261 -10.95 -29.23 6.18
C GLN A 261 -12.34 -29.82 5.96
N ALA A 262 -13.24 -29.09 5.28
CA ALA A 262 -14.57 -29.56 4.92
C ALA A 262 -14.57 -30.52 3.71
N ALA A 263 -13.46 -30.56 2.93
CA ALA A 263 -13.33 -31.51 1.84
C ALA A 263 -13.38 -32.94 2.40
N GLY A 264 -14.41 -33.68 2.00
CA GLY A 264 -14.65 -35.04 2.48
C GLY A 264 -13.59 -36.04 2.00
N ASP A 265 -13.75 -37.30 2.42
CA ASP A 265 -12.79 -38.38 2.13
C ASP A 265 -12.83 -38.89 0.67
N THR A 266 -13.74 -38.40 -0.16
CA THR A 266 -13.82 -38.82 -1.56
C THR A 266 -12.76 -38.15 -2.45
N ALA A 267 -12.22 -38.89 -3.40
CA ALA A 267 -11.22 -38.36 -4.35
C ALA A 267 -11.74 -37.14 -5.14
N THR A 268 -13.04 -37.13 -5.46
CA THR A 268 -13.70 -36.05 -6.21
C THR A 268 -13.77 -34.75 -5.41
N GLU A 269 -14.08 -34.82 -4.11
CA GLU A 269 -14.13 -33.65 -3.22
C GLU A 269 -12.76 -33.06 -3.00
N ARG A 270 -11.72 -33.90 -2.83
CA ARG A 270 -10.33 -33.45 -2.73
C ARG A 270 -9.85 -32.79 -4.02
N GLU A 271 -10.21 -33.34 -5.19
CA GLU A 271 -9.87 -32.73 -6.48
C GLU A 271 -10.59 -31.38 -6.66
N ALA A 272 -11.84 -31.27 -6.27
CA ALA A 272 -12.59 -30.01 -6.29
C ALA A 272 -11.94 -28.94 -5.40
N ALA A 273 -11.56 -29.28 -4.17
CA ALA A 273 -10.84 -28.39 -3.27
C ALA A 273 -9.49 -27.95 -3.85
N HIS A 274 -8.74 -28.87 -4.44
CA HIS A 274 -7.47 -28.52 -5.11
C HIS A 274 -7.66 -27.60 -6.31
N ARG A 275 -8.71 -27.80 -7.11
CA ARG A 275 -9.04 -26.90 -8.23
C ARG A 275 -9.34 -25.49 -7.76
N ILE A 276 -10.08 -25.32 -6.67
CA ILE A 276 -10.39 -24.01 -6.11
C ILE A 276 -9.12 -23.27 -5.69
N LEU A 277 -8.14 -23.98 -5.12
CA LEU A 277 -6.84 -23.40 -4.74
C LEU A 277 -5.97 -22.98 -5.93
N THR A 278 -6.17 -23.60 -7.10
CA THR A 278 -5.38 -23.28 -8.31
C THR A 278 -6.00 -22.17 -9.16
N LEU A 279 -7.27 -21.83 -8.91
CA LEU A 279 -7.94 -20.74 -9.61
C LEU A 279 -7.44 -19.38 -9.10
N PRO A 280 -7.48 -18.34 -9.94
CA PRO A 280 -7.25 -16.98 -9.49
C PRO A 280 -8.21 -16.64 -8.36
N MET A 281 -7.66 -16.08 -7.27
CA MET A 281 -8.47 -15.71 -6.11
C MET A 281 -9.46 -14.61 -6.48
N GLN A 282 -10.73 -14.82 -6.11
CA GLN A 282 -11.83 -13.87 -6.34
C GLN A 282 -12.65 -13.67 -5.06
N LEU A 283 -13.10 -12.45 -4.86
CA LEU A 283 -14.05 -12.05 -3.83
C LEU A 283 -15.10 -11.13 -4.45
N ALA A 284 -16.38 -11.37 -4.16
CA ALA A 284 -17.49 -10.63 -4.75
C ALA A 284 -17.44 -10.53 -6.30
N GLY A 285 -16.91 -11.54 -6.98
CA GLY A 285 -16.73 -11.55 -8.44
C GLY A 285 -15.60 -10.65 -8.97
N LYS A 286 -14.84 -10.00 -8.08
CA LYS A 286 -13.67 -9.20 -8.44
C LYS A 286 -12.38 -9.98 -8.16
N ARG A 287 -11.29 -9.63 -8.87
CA ARG A 287 -9.96 -10.20 -8.62
C ARG A 287 -9.51 -9.85 -7.20
N ALA A 288 -9.14 -10.85 -6.41
CA ALA A 288 -8.56 -10.63 -5.09
C ALA A 288 -7.04 -10.80 -5.13
N ILE A 289 -6.33 -9.95 -4.40
CA ILE A 289 -4.88 -10.00 -4.26
C ILE A 289 -4.47 -9.90 -2.80
N ILE A 290 -3.34 -10.52 -2.47
CA ILE A 290 -2.69 -10.41 -1.18
C ILE A 290 -1.45 -9.57 -1.36
N VAL A 291 -1.33 -8.51 -0.55
CA VAL A 291 -0.17 -7.62 -0.58
C VAL A 291 0.59 -7.74 0.73
N PRO A 292 1.93 -7.79 0.69
CA PRO A 292 2.73 -7.80 1.92
C PRO A 292 2.42 -6.59 2.81
N PHE A 293 2.40 -6.80 4.13
CA PHE A 293 2.15 -5.76 5.15
C PHE A 293 0.76 -5.12 5.14
N PHE A 294 -0.15 -5.58 4.30
CA PHE A 294 -1.56 -5.18 4.41
C PHE A 294 -2.14 -5.73 5.72
N PRO A 295 -2.99 -4.96 6.45
CA PRO A 295 -3.59 -5.42 7.71
C PRO A 295 -4.31 -6.76 7.54
N GLU A 296 -4.09 -7.69 8.49
CA GLU A 296 -4.54 -9.08 8.38
C GLU A 296 -6.06 -9.25 8.49
N ASP A 297 -6.73 -8.29 9.11
CA ASP A 297 -8.16 -8.25 9.41
C ASP A 297 -8.94 -7.22 8.58
N ALA A 298 -8.33 -6.72 7.51
CA ALA A 298 -8.92 -5.71 6.65
C ALA A 298 -9.12 -6.19 5.21
N ILE A 299 -10.02 -5.51 4.49
CA ILE A 299 -10.25 -5.63 3.06
C ILE A 299 -10.30 -4.22 2.47
N CYS A 300 -9.61 -3.98 1.39
CA CYS A 300 -9.71 -2.73 0.64
C CYS A 300 -10.12 -3.03 -0.80
N ILE A 301 -11.22 -2.43 -1.24
CA ILE A 301 -11.71 -2.54 -2.62
C ILE A 301 -11.37 -1.24 -3.32
N THR A 302 -10.55 -1.32 -4.37
CA THR A 302 -10.14 -0.18 -5.18
C THR A 302 -9.56 -0.67 -6.50
N SER A 303 -9.26 0.22 -7.41
CA SER A 303 -8.38 -0.10 -8.55
C SER A 303 -6.93 0.19 -8.17
N LEU A 304 -5.98 -0.51 -8.77
CA LEU A 304 -4.56 -0.34 -8.42
C LEU A 304 -3.99 0.99 -8.90
N ASP A 305 -4.51 1.55 -9.99
CA ASP A 305 -4.20 2.88 -10.49
C ASP A 305 -4.73 4.03 -9.61
N ASN A 306 -5.63 3.72 -8.68
CA ASN A 306 -6.14 4.67 -7.67
C ASN A 306 -5.18 4.87 -6.49
N LEU A 307 -4.22 3.96 -6.32
CA LEU A 307 -3.18 4.07 -5.30
C LEU A 307 -1.91 4.62 -5.92
N SER A 308 -1.45 5.77 -5.43
CA SER A 308 -0.29 6.47 -5.96
C SER A 308 0.76 6.73 -4.89
N ILE A 309 2.02 6.73 -5.28
CA ILE A 309 3.14 7.26 -4.50
C ILE A 309 3.68 8.45 -5.27
N TYR A 310 3.58 9.64 -4.68
CA TYR A 310 4.16 10.86 -5.22
C TYR A 310 5.51 11.09 -4.60
N TRP A 311 6.52 11.34 -5.41
CA TRP A 311 7.84 11.73 -4.95
C TRP A 311 8.25 13.06 -5.57
N GLN A 312 8.84 13.94 -4.78
CA GLN A 312 9.24 15.25 -5.24
C GLN A 312 10.56 15.15 -5.99
N GLU A 313 10.55 15.59 -7.25
CA GLU A 313 11.73 15.62 -8.12
C GLU A 313 12.83 16.51 -7.54
N GLU A 314 14.10 16.15 -7.80
CA GLU A 314 15.31 16.88 -7.39
C GLU A 314 15.50 16.99 -5.85
N THR A 315 14.69 16.30 -5.06
CA THR A 315 14.83 16.34 -3.59
C THR A 315 15.59 15.16 -3.02
N ARG A 316 15.84 14.14 -3.82
CA ARG A 316 16.59 12.97 -3.37
C ARG A 316 18.05 13.34 -3.13
N ARG A 317 18.47 13.19 -1.89
CA ARG A 317 19.81 13.54 -1.41
C ARG A 317 20.50 12.30 -0.90
N ARG A 318 21.80 12.23 -1.12
CA ARG A 318 22.60 11.10 -0.66
C ARG A 318 23.94 11.56 -0.10
N GLN A 319 24.46 10.78 0.85
CA GLN A 319 25.82 10.91 1.37
C GLN A 319 26.35 9.55 1.78
N ILE A 320 27.59 9.24 1.44
CA ILE A 320 28.28 8.01 1.84
C ILE A 320 29.43 8.38 2.74
N LYS A 321 29.37 7.94 4.02
CA LYS A 321 30.37 8.29 5.02
C LYS A 321 31.10 7.02 5.51
N ASP A 322 32.42 7.07 5.53
CA ASP A 322 33.24 6.08 6.24
C ASP A 322 33.31 6.49 7.72
N GLU A 323 32.79 5.65 8.63
CA GLU A 323 32.77 5.90 10.06
C GLU A 323 33.65 4.89 10.80
N PRO A 324 34.97 5.19 10.91
CA PRO A 324 35.91 4.27 11.55
C PRO A 324 35.67 4.04 13.04
N ALA A 325 35.00 5.00 13.73
CA ALA A 325 34.70 4.87 15.15
C ALA A 325 33.71 3.73 15.44
N LEU A 326 32.88 3.38 14.44
CA LEU A 326 31.89 2.31 14.54
C LEU A 326 32.19 1.11 13.64
N ASP A 327 33.35 1.09 12.97
CA ASP A 327 33.75 0.06 12.00
C ASP A 327 32.69 -0.21 10.93
N GLN A 328 32.14 0.87 10.36
CA GLN A 328 31.06 0.78 9.36
C GLN A 328 31.15 1.87 8.29
N ILE A 329 30.45 1.61 7.17
CA ILE A 329 30.13 2.59 6.16
C ILE A 329 28.65 2.95 6.35
N GLU A 330 28.39 4.24 6.45
CA GLU A 330 27.04 4.81 6.57
C GLU A 330 26.61 5.40 5.23
N ASN A 331 25.39 5.12 4.84
CA ASN A 331 24.75 5.73 3.68
C ASN A 331 23.49 6.43 4.17
N TYR A 332 23.47 7.73 4.00
CA TYR A 332 22.34 8.60 4.30
C TYR A 332 21.62 8.89 3.00
N GLU A 333 20.34 8.60 2.94
CA GLU A 333 19.52 8.86 1.77
C GLU A 333 18.17 9.40 2.21
N SER A 334 17.70 10.49 1.58
CA SER A 334 16.42 11.08 1.87
C SER A 334 15.71 11.47 0.58
N VAL A 335 14.38 11.32 0.57
CA VAL A 335 13.49 11.73 -0.50
C VAL A 335 12.22 12.30 0.11
N ASN A 336 11.57 13.24 -0.56
CA ASN A 336 10.24 13.72 -0.15
C ASN A 336 9.20 12.91 -0.90
N GLU A 337 8.29 12.24 -0.17
CA GLU A 337 7.24 11.41 -0.76
C GLU A 337 5.92 11.52 -0.02
N ASP A 338 4.83 11.18 -0.70
CA ASP A 338 3.48 11.12 -0.17
C ASP A 338 2.72 9.94 -0.77
N TYR A 339 1.72 9.44 -0.04
CA TYR A 339 0.86 8.31 -0.41
C TYR A 339 -0.52 8.87 -0.73
N VAL A 340 -0.90 8.85 -1.99
CA VAL A 340 -2.09 9.53 -2.49
C VAL A 340 -3.14 8.53 -2.97
N ILE A 341 -4.41 8.82 -2.69
CA ILE A 341 -5.56 8.18 -3.31
C ILE A 341 -6.10 9.16 -4.33
N GLU A 342 -6.12 8.77 -5.60
CA GLU A 342 -6.52 9.67 -6.68
C GLU A 342 -8.00 10.03 -6.58
N GLU A 343 -8.85 9.04 -6.31
CA GLU A 343 -10.29 9.21 -6.22
C GLU A 343 -10.87 8.40 -5.04
N TYR A 344 -11.37 9.09 -4.02
CA TYR A 344 -11.98 8.43 -2.85
C TYR A 344 -13.28 7.70 -3.21
N GLY A 345 -14.03 8.17 -4.21
CA GLY A 345 -15.24 7.52 -4.70
C GLY A 345 -15.05 6.11 -5.22
N ARG A 346 -13.80 5.77 -5.58
CA ARG A 346 -13.40 4.47 -6.13
C ARG A 346 -12.77 3.54 -5.10
N CYS A 347 -12.87 3.85 -3.82
CA CYS A 347 -12.34 2.99 -2.76
C CYS A 347 -13.37 2.68 -1.68
N ALA A 348 -13.29 1.49 -1.10
CA ALA A 348 -14.02 1.06 0.08
C ALA A 348 -13.07 0.30 1.01
N LEU A 349 -13.15 0.58 2.30
CA LEU A 349 -12.29 -0.02 3.32
C LEU A 349 -13.15 -0.73 4.36
N LEU A 350 -12.84 -1.99 4.62
CA LEU A 350 -13.44 -2.79 5.68
C LEU A 350 -12.35 -3.13 6.68
N GLU A 351 -12.65 -2.97 7.95
CA GLU A 351 -11.69 -3.19 9.05
C GLU A 351 -12.32 -3.99 10.16
N ASN A 352 -11.48 -4.52 11.06
CA ASN A 352 -11.92 -5.32 12.19
C ASN A 352 -12.73 -6.56 11.80
N VAL A 353 -12.42 -7.15 10.64
CA VAL A 353 -13.10 -8.35 10.16
C VAL A 353 -12.62 -9.57 10.93
N VAL A 354 -13.54 -10.25 11.58
CA VAL A 354 -13.28 -11.45 12.39
C VAL A 354 -13.97 -12.65 11.75
N MET A 355 -13.16 -13.62 11.33
CA MET A 355 -13.69 -14.89 10.86
C MET A 355 -14.13 -15.74 12.05
N GLY A 356 -15.44 -16.03 12.14
CA GLY A 356 -16.03 -16.78 13.22
C GLY A 356 -17.26 -16.09 13.82
N LYS A 357 -17.75 -16.68 14.91
CA LYS A 357 -18.91 -16.19 15.65
C LYS A 357 -18.52 -15.11 16.65
N LYS A 358 -19.45 -14.21 16.95
CA LYS A 358 -19.32 -13.29 18.08
C LYS A 358 -19.09 -14.11 19.36
N PRO A 359 -18.09 -13.80 20.17
CA PRO A 359 -17.94 -14.39 21.51
C PRO A 359 -19.19 -14.15 22.35
N ALA A 360 -19.61 -15.19 23.09
CA ALA A 360 -20.78 -15.14 23.96
C ALA A 360 -20.60 -14.16 25.12
#